data_565239c30260a331e658c695e6e00728
#
_entry.id   565239c30260a331e658c695e6e00728
#
_cell.length_a   1.000
_cell.length_b   1.000
_cell.length_c   1.000
_cell.angle_alpha   90.00
_cell.angle_beta   90.00
_cell.angle_gamma   90.00
#
_symmetry.space_group_name_H-M   'P 1'
#
loop_
_entity.id
_entity.type
_entity.pdbx_description
1 polymer ?
#
loop_
_entity_poly.entity_id
_entity_poly.type
_entity_poly.pdbx_seq_one_letter_code
_entity_poly.pdbx_strand_id
1 'polypeptide(L)'
;MPVGNVELVKLNPVKGIKIGITEAHVRYAGRKDLTVFDIIAGANTAVVTTQNQFCAAPVQLLREFIGKDSPRYLIVNTGNANAATGEDGKQRAKTTCVALAEKTAVAAEQVLPYSTGVIGETLPADKIIAGLDSALANLSEDNWLGAAHSIMTTDTTPKGHSEQVTIDAITYTVTGISKGAGMIRPNMATMLGFVATDANIEKSLLQNILTDTVNQSFNRITVDGDTSTNDCCTLIATGQVGEMIDSENHPHYQAIYQAINNVMIRIAQLIVRDGEGATKFITVKVTGGETAEECAKIAYEVAHSPLVKTAFFASDPNWGRILAAVGKAGVMLDQSKVAVSLDDVRICERGGLAQDYTEARGSEVMKRPEITIHIELGRGQASDTVYTCDLSYEYVKINADYRS
;
A
#
# COMPACT_ATOMS: atom_id res chain seq x y z
N MET A 1 -5.05 -6.64 16.56
CA MET A 1 -6.14 -5.73 16.10
C MET A 1 -5.48 -4.44 15.63
N PRO A 2 -5.96 -3.81 14.57
CA PRO A 2 -5.36 -2.58 14.04
C PRO A 2 -5.41 -1.45 15.07
N VAL A 3 -4.45 -0.53 14.96
CA VAL A 3 -4.37 0.63 15.85
C VAL A 3 -5.45 1.65 15.48
N GLY A 4 -6.17 2.15 16.51
CA GLY A 4 -7.25 3.11 16.36
C GLY A 4 -8.57 2.46 15.94
N ASN A 5 -9.59 3.30 15.81
CA ASN A 5 -10.92 2.83 15.39
C ASN A 5 -10.93 2.71 13.85
N VAL A 6 -10.67 1.52 13.34
CA VAL A 6 -10.68 1.22 11.90
C VAL A 6 -12.04 0.64 11.54
N GLU A 7 -13.03 1.51 11.35
CA GLU A 7 -14.27 1.08 10.70
C GLU A 7 -14.04 0.88 9.21
N LEU A 8 -14.38 -0.30 8.70
CA LEU A 8 -14.44 -0.56 7.27
C LEU A 8 -15.63 0.20 6.69
N VAL A 9 -15.33 1.23 5.92
CA VAL A 9 -16.33 1.95 5.14
C VAL A 9 -16.94 1.00 4.11
N LYS A 10 -18.22 1.15 3.78
CA LYS A 10 -18.84 0.42 2.69
C LYS A 10 -18.01 0.63 1.41
N LEU A 11 -17.57 -0.47 0.79
CA LEU A 11 -16.88 -0.41 -0.50
C LEU A 11 -17.92 -0.36 -1.62
N ASN A 12 -17.91 0.73 -2.36
CA ASN A 12 -18.85 0.92 -3.47
C ASN A 12 -18.39 0.13 -4.72
N PRO A 13 -19.30 -0.52 -5.44
CA PRO A 13 -18.97 -1.13 -6.72
C PRO A 13 -18.50 -0.08 -7.73
N VAL A 14 -17.50 -0.44 -8.54
CA VAL A 14 -17.02 0.38 -9.66
C VAL A 14 -17.59 -0.21 -10.96
N LYS A 15 -18.34 0.58 -11.71
CA LYS A 15 -18.92 0.11 -12.99
C LYS A 15 -17.84 -0.41 -13.92
N GLY A 16 -18.04 -1.60 -14.46
CA GLY A 16 -17.08 -2.24 -15.37
C GLY A 16 -16.02 -3.10 -14.70
N ILE A 17 -16.08 -3.27 -13.36
CA ILE A 17 -15.27 -4.23 -12.60
C ILE A 17 -16.19 -5.27 -11.96
N LYS A 18 -15.89 -6.55 -12.17
CA LYS A 18 -16.47 -7.65 -11.40
C LYS A 18 -15.35 -8.46 -10.75
N ILE A 19 -15.59 -8.97 -9.57
CA ILE A 19 -14.59 -9.71 -8.80
C ILE A 19 -15.16 -11.07 -8.42
N GLY A 20 -14.43 -12.14 -8.75
CA GLY A 20 -14.70 -13.50 -8.32
C GLY A 20 -13.69 -13.95 -7.29
N ILE A 21 -14.15 -14.62 -6.25
CA ILE A 21 -13.30 -15.09 -5.16
C ILE A 21 -13.62 -16.55 -4.83
N THR A 22 -12.59 -17.36 -4.57
CA THR A 22 -12.80 -18.76 -4.20
C THR A 22 -11.70 -19.27 -3.29
N GLU A 23 -11.94 -20.44 -2.73
CA GLU A 23 -10.95 -21.25 -2.05
C GLU A 23 -10.33 -22.21 -3.06
N ALA A 24 -9.06 -22.01 -3.40
CA ALA A 24 -8.30 -22.87 -4.32
C ALA A 24 -7.32 -23.79 -3.58
N HIS A 25 -7.25 -23.68 -2.23
CA HIS A 25 -6.33 -24.44 -1.39
C HIS A 25 -4.86 -24.26 -1.80
N VAL A 26 -4.47 -23.02 -2.13
CA VAL A 26 -3.09 -22.72 -2.53
C VAL A 26 -2.11 -23.19 -1.45
N ARG A 27 -2.39 -22.86 -0.18
CA ARG A 27 -1.58 -23.28 0.96
C ARG A 27 -2.43 -23.90 2.07
N TYR A 28 -3.48 -23.22 2.52
CA TYR A 28 -4.32 -23.61 3.63
C TYR A 28 -5.75 -23.89 3.17
N ALA A 29 -6.44 -24.81 3.86
CA ALA A 29 -7.88 -25.01 3.69
C ALA A 29 -8.66 -24.01 4.55
N GLY A 30 -9.92 -23.75 4.17
CA GLY A 30 -10.86 -22.97 4.97
C GLY A 30 -10.72 -21.46 4.80
N ARG A 31 -10.02 -20.99 3.75
CA ARG A 31 -9.93 -19.55 3.43
C ARG A 31 -10.01 -19.31 1.92
N LYS A 32 -10.55 -18.16 1.56
CA LYS A 32 -10.47 -17.67 0.19
C LYS A 32 -9.02 -17.25 -0.10
N ASP A 33 -8.45 -17.76 -1.20
CA ASP A 33 -7.04 -17.57 -1.55
C ASP A 33 -6.80 -17.42 -3.06
N LEU A 34 -7.88 -17.34 -3.83
CA LEU A 34 -7.86 -17.01 -5.26
C LEU A 34 -8.88 -15.91 -5.55
N THR A 35 -8.41 -14.80 -6.14
CA THR A 35 -9.22 -13.66 -6.58
C THR A 35 -9.01 -13.42 -8.05
N VAL A 36 -10.09 -13.23 -8.80
CA VAL A 36 -10.08 -12.87 -10.22
C VAL A 36 -10.84 -11.55 -10.39
N PHE A 37 -10.19 -10.55 -10.96
CA PHE A 37 -10.86 -9.33 -11.42
C PHE A 37 -11.19 -9.49 -12.91
N ASP A 38 -12.43 -9.25 -13.29
CA ASP A 38 -12.90 -9.10 -14.66
C ASP A 38 -13.05 -7.60 -14.94
N ILE A 39 -12.31 -7.12 -15.92
CA ILE A 39 -12.24 -5.72 -16.32
C ILE A 39 -12.92 -5.58 -17.66
N ILE A 40 -13.84 -4.63 -17.79
CA ILE A 40 -14.55 -4.36 -19.04
C ILE A 40 -13.57 -4.06 -20.19
N ALA A 41 -13.93 -4.46 -21.39
CA ALA A 41 -13.14 -4.14 -22.59
C ALA A 41 -13.07 -2.62 -22.81
N GLY A 42 -11.89 -2.12 -23.20
CA GLY A 42 -11.65 -0.70 -23.42
C GLY A 42 -11.22 0.07 -22.16
N ALA A 43 -11.15 -0.56 -21.00
CA ALA A 43 -10.60 0.05 -19.80
C ALA A 43 -9.09 0.32 -19.95
N ASN A 44 -8.61 1.40 -19.36
CA ASN A 44 -7.20 1.69 -19.21
C ASN A 44 -6.68 1.20 -17.86
N THR A 45 -5.49 0.61 -17.86
CA THR A 45 -4.84 0.09 -16.66
C THR A 45 -3.41 0.61 -16.58
N ALA A 46 -3.05 1.15 -15.42
CA ALA A 46 -1.72 1.57 -15.06
C ALA A 46 -1.20 0.69 -13.91
N VAL A 47 0.11 0.41 -13.90
CA VAL A 47 0.73 -0.42 -12.87
C VAL A 47 2.08 0.17 -12.46
N VAL A 48 2.37 0.13 -11.16
CA VAL A 48 3.72 0.28 -10.61
C VAL A 48 4.10 -0.97 -9.84
N THR A 49 5.37 -1.33 -9.88
CA THR A 49 5.89 -2.59 -9.32
C THR A 49 7.13 -2.37 -8.49
N THR A 50 7.44 -3.28 -7.58
CA THR A 50 8.62 -3.27 -6.72
C THR A 50 9.91 -3.01 -7.48
N GLN A 51 10.83 -2.26 -6.87
CA GLN A 51 12.21 -2.07 -7.37
C GLN A 51 13.19 -3.10 -6.80
N ASN A 52 12.72 -4.06 -6.01
CA ASN A 52 13.57 -5.12 -5.49
C ASN A 52 14.21 -5.91 -6.66
N GLN A 53 15.53 -6.06 -6.63
CA GLN A 53 16.27 -6.78 -7.68
C GLN A 53 15.91 -8.27 -7.75
N PHE A 54 15.46 -8.86 -6.63
CA PHE A 54 14.87 -10.19 -6.55
C PHE A 54 13.34 -10.16 -6.75
N CYS A 55 12.86 -9.42 -7.76
CA CYS A 55 11.43 -9.37 -8.01
C CYS A 55 10.87 -10.75 -8.38
N ALA A 56 9.68 -11.03 -7.84
CA ALA A 56 9.00 -12.32 -7.97
C ALA A 56 8.63 -12.64 -9.44
N ALA A 57 8.48 -13.92 -9.74
CA ALA A 57 8.13 -14.39 -11.07
C ALA A 57 6.83 -13.75 -11.64
N PRO A 58 5.73 -13.59 -10.87
CA PRO A 58 4.55 -12.88 -11.36
C PRO A 58 4.81 -11.42 -11.72
N VAL A 59 5.68 -10.73 -10.97
CA VAL A 59 6.05 -9.32 -11.25
C VAL A 59 6.82 -9.22 -12.57
N GLN A 60 7.75 -10.15 -12.82
CA GLN A 60 8.48 -10.22 -14.09
C GLN A 60 7.52 -10.42 -15.26
N LEU A 61 6.59 -11.36 -15.15
CA LEU A 61 5.61 -11.66 -16.18
C LEU A 61 4.62 -10.51 -16.40
N LEU A 62 4.17 -9.86 -15.33
CA LEU A 62 3.32 -8.67 -15.40
C LEU A 62 3.98 -7.55 -16.20
N ARG A 63 5.28 -7.26 -15.94
CA ARG A 63 6.04 -6.26 -16.70
C ARG A 63 6.14 -6.59 -18.18
N GLU A 64 6.19 -7.88 -18.54
CA GLU A 64 6.21 -8.33 -19.93
C GLU A 64 4.84 -8.17 -20.60
N PHE A 65 3.76 -8.30 -19.86
CA PHE A 65 2.40 -8.31 -20.41
C PHE A 65 1.76 -6.93 -20.52
N ILE A 66 1.97 -6.05 -19.50
CA ILE A 66 1.28 -4.75 -19.41
C ILE A 66 1.50 -3.83 -20.62
N GLY A 67 2.59 -4.01 -21.35
CA GLY A 67 2.92 -3.22 -22.53
C GLY A 67 2.41 -3.81 -23.86
N LYS A 68 1.88 -5.05 -23.85
CA LYS A 68 1.52 -5.77 -25.08
C LYS A 68 0.05 -5.59 -25.46
N ASP A 69 -0.84 -5.64 -24.47
CA ASP A 69 -2.28 -5.51 -24.70
C ASP A 69 -2.96 -4.88 -23.47
N SER A 70 -4.22 -4.44 -23.61
CA SER A 70 -5.01 -3.91 -22.51
C SER A 70 -5.48 -5.06 -21.62
N PRO A 71 -5.16 -5.05 -20.30
CA PRO A 71 -5.59 -6.09 -19.39
C PRO A 71 -7.11 -6.24 -19.32
N ARG A 72 -7.55 -7.49 -19.30
CA ARG A 72 -8.95 -7.88 -19.15
C ARG A 72 -9.20 -8.61 -17.84
N TYR A 73 -8.17 -9.26 -17.32
CA TYR A 73 -8.26 -9.99 -16.06
C TYR A 73 -7.03 -9.74 -15.19
N LEU A 74 -7.25 -9.69 -13.88
CA LEU A 74 -6.17 -9.84 -12.89
C LEU A 74 -6.42 -11.16 -12.16
N ILE A 75 -5.37 -11.96 -12.00
CA ILE A 75 -5.40 -13.21 -11.21
C ILE A 75 -4.48 -13.07 -10.01
N VAL A 76 -5.03 -13.21 -8.81
CA VAL A 76 -4.30 -13.01 -7.54
C VAL A 76 -4.39 -14.29 -6.72
N ASN A 77 -3.25 -14.91 -6.43
CA ASN A 77 -3.19 -16.01 -5.47
C ASN A 77 -2.56 -15.56 -4.14
N THR A 78 -3.06 -16.13 -3.05
CA THR A 78 -2.61 -15.85 -1.68
C THR A 78 -2.07 -17.12 -1.02
N GLY A 79 -1.03 -16.99 -0.17
CA GLY A 79 -0.38 -18.09 0.54
C GLY A 79 0.95 -18.52 -0.07
N ASN A 80 1.22 -18.22 -1.34
CA ASN A 80 2.47 -18.48 -2.03
C ASN A 80 2.88 -17.25 -2.84
N ALA A 81 4.07 -16.71 -2.56
CA ALA A 81 4.59 -15.50 -3.21
C ALA A 81 5.11 -15.76 -4.63
N ASN A 82 5.41 -16.99 -4.98
CA ASN A 82 6.08 -17.35 -6.22
C ASN A 82 7.35 -16.50 -6.47
N ALA A 83 8.10 -16.28 -5.42
CA ALA A 83 9.35 -15.52 -5.40
C ALA A 83 10.52 -16.44 -5.09
N ALA A 84 11.70 -16.13 -5.61
CA ALA A 84 12.90 -16.97 -5.57
C ALA A 84 12.67 -18.38 -6.15
N THR A 85 11.84 -18.50 -7.18
CA THR A 85 11.42 -19.75 -7.84
C THR A 85 12.00 -19.93 -9.24
N GLY A 86 12.79 -18.95 -9.70
CA GLY A 86 13.47 -19.00 -11.00
C GLY A 86 12.51 -19.12 -12.19
N GLU A 87 12.98 -19.76 -13.26
CA GLU A 87 12.21 -19.91 -14.49
C GLU A 87 10.97 -20.81 -14.31
N ASP A 88 11.03 -21.83 -13.43
CA ASP A 88 9.88 -22.69 -13.11
C ASP A 88 8.72 -21.85 -12.55
N GLY A 89 9.00 -20.92 -11.64
CA GLY A 89 7.98 -20.02 -11.09
C GLY A 89 7.33 -19.12 -12.14
N LYS A 90 8.13 -18.61 -13.08
CA LYS A 90 7.63 -17.79 -14.20
C LYS A 90 6.74 -18.61 -15.14
N GLN A 91 7.18 -19.83 -15.48
CA GLN A 91 6.39 -20.73 -16.31
C GLN A 91 5.07 -21.12 -15.63
N ARG A 92 5.06 -21.39 -14.32
CA ARG A 92 3.84 -21.69 -13.56
C ARG A 92 2.89 -20.50 -13.51
N ALA A 93 3.38 -19.28 -13.28
CA ALA A 93 2.56 -18.08 -13.35
C ALA A 93 1.95 -17.90 -14.75
N LYS A 94 2.75 -18.11 -15.81
CA LYS A 94 2.26 -18.06 -17.19
C LYS A 94 1.18 -19.12 -17.45
N THR A 95 1.34 -20.33 -16.93
CA THR A 95 0.35 -21.41 -17.08
C THR A 95 -1.00 -21.02 -16.44
N THR A 96 -1.02 -20.36 -15.28
CA THR A 96 -2.28 -19.87 -14.69
C THR A 96 -2.93 -18.77 -15.53
N CYS A 97 -2.14 -17.86 -16.13
CA CYS A 97 -2.66 -16.82 -17.04
C CYS A 97 -3.28 -17.44 -18.29
N VAL A 98 -2.60 -18.41 -18.91
CA VAL A 98 -3.10 -19.12 -20.10
C VAL A 98 -4.42 -19.84 -19.78
N ALA A 99 -4.49 -20.54 -18.66
CA ALA A 99 -5.71 -21.26 -18.26
C ALA A 99 -6.92 -20.35 -18.04
N LEU A 100 -6.70 -19.15 -17.44
CA LEU A 100 -7.77 -18.17 -17.29
C LEU A 100 -8.15 -17.56 -18.65
N ALA A 101 -7.17 -17.24 -19.49
CA ALA A 101 -7.38 -16.70 -20.82
C ALA A 101 -8.21 -17.62 -21.71
N GLU A 102 -7.92 -18.94 -21.71
CA GLU A 102 -8.69 -19.95 -22.43
C GLU A 102 -10.16 -20.02 -21.99
N LYS A 103 -10.39 -19.96 -20.65
CA LYS A 103 -11.76 -19.99 -20.09
C LYS A 103 -12.57 -18.73 -20.40
N THR A 104 -11.91 -17.61 -20.66
CA THR A 104 -12.55 -16.30 -20.87
C THR A 104 -12.43 -15.76 -22.30
N ALA A 105 -11.84 -16.54 -23.19
CA ALA A 105 -11.65 -16.23 -24.61
C ALA A 105 -10.89 -14.91 -24.86
N VAL A 106 -9.82 -14.66 -24.08
CA VAL A 106 -8.90 -13.52 -24.24
C VAL A 106 -7.49 -14.01 -24.51
N ALA A 107 -6.56 -13.13 -24.88
CA ALA A 107 -5.14 -13.47 -25.00
C ALA A 107 -4.50 -13.64 -23.60
N ALA A 108 -3.47 -14.48 -23.49
CA ALA A 108 -2.78 -14.70 -22.22
C ALA A 108 -2.15 -13.41 -21.66
N GLU A 109 -1.69 -12.53 -22.53
CA GLU A 109 -1.13 -11.22 -22.19
C GLU A 109 -2.16 -10.22 -21.63
N GLN A 110 -3.45 -10.51 -21.78
CA GLN A 110 -4.54 -9.75 -21.18
C GLN A 110 -4.87 -10.19 -19.74
N VAL A 111 -4.12 -11.17 -19.19
CA VAL A 111 -4.26 -11.66 -17.81
C VAL A 111 -3.01 -11.29 -17.03
N LEU A 112 -3.12 -10.39 -16.06
CA LEU A 112 -2.00 -9.98 -15.22
C LEU A 112 -1.95 -10.82 -13.93
N PRO A 113 -0.81 -11.50 -13.64
CA PRO A 113 -0.66 -12.33 -12.44
C PRO A 113 -0.14 -11.54 -11.25
N TYR A 114 -0.68 -11.86 -10.07
CA TYR A 114 -0.22 -11.35 -8.77
C TYR A 114 -0.16 -12.51 -7.77
N SER A 115 0.85 -12.51 -6.90
CA SER A 115 1.01 -13.52 -5.87
C SER A 115 1.46 -12.88 -4.56
N THR A 116 1.03 -13.45 -3.44
CA THR A 116 1.48 -13.03 -2.11
C THR A 116 1.51 -14.22 -1.15
N GLY A 117 2.45 -14.24 -0.20
CA GLY A 117 2.60 -15.30 0.79
C GLY A 117 4.05 -15.72 0.98
N VAL A 118 4.30 -17.02 1.16
CA VAL A 118 5.63 -17.56 1.48
C VAL A 118 6.55 -17.51 0.25
N ILE A 119 7.81 -17.10 0.48
CA ILE A 119 8.90 -17.03 -0.50
C ILE A 119 9.64 -18.37 -0.55
N GLY A 120 10.11 -18.77 -1.73
CA GLY A 120 10.96 -19.96 -1.92
C GLY A 120 10.20 -21.27 -2.05
N GLU A 121 8.87 -21.24 -2.20
CA GLU A 121 8.04 -22.41 -2.42
C GLU A 121 7.50 -22.43 -3.86
N THR A 122 7.41 -23.63 -4.44
CA THR A 122 6.85 -23.86 -5.78
C THR A 122 5.39 -23.43 -5.83
N LEU A 123 4.99 -22.63 -6.84
CA LEU A 123 3.59 -22.24 -7.04
C LEU A 123 2.74 -23.44 -7.41
N PRO A 124 1.67 -23.78 -6.67
CA PRO A 124 0.76 -24.88 -7.00
C PRO A 124 -0.24 -24.45 -8.09
N ALA A 125 0.24 -24.31 -9.32
CA ALA A 125 -0.54 -23.79 -10.45
C ALA A 125 -1.77 -24.65 -10.77
N ASP A 126 -1.68 -25.96 -10.58
CA ASP A 126 -2.78 -26.93 -10.73
C ASP A 126 -3.97 -26.61 -9.81
N LYS A 127 -3.72 -26.26 -8.55
CA LYS A 127 -4.75 -25.88 -7.60
C LYS A 127 -5.41 -24.55 -8.00
N ILE A 128 -4.61 -23.56 -8.42
CA ILE A 128 -5.11 -22.28 -8.90
C ILE A 128 -6.02 -22.51 -10.11
N ILE A 129 -5.59 -23.30 -11.09
CA ILE A 129 -6.35 -23.61 -12.30
C ILE A 129 -7.67 -24.32 -11.96
N ALA A 130 -7.64 -25.28 -11.04
CA ALA A 130 -8.84 -25.98 -10.59
C ALA A 130 -9.87 -25.04 -9.93
N GLY A 131 -9.43 -23.95 -9.29
CA GLY A 131 -10.30 -22.95 -8.67
C GLY A 131 -10.94 -21.95 -9.64
N LEU A 132 -10.46 -21.84 -10.90
CA LEU A 132 -10.89 -20.78 -11.82
C LEU A 132 -12.38 -20.81 -12.13
N ASP A 133 -12.97 -21.98 -12.38
CA ASP A 133 -14.40 -22.08 -12.69
C ASP A 133 -15.27 -21.59 -11.53
N SER A 134 -14.89 -21.90 -10.30
CA SER A 134 -15.58 -21.42 -9.11
C SER A 134 -15.45 -19.90 -8.96
N ALA A 135 -14.26 -19.33 -9.19
CA ALA A 135 -14.06 -17.90 -9.15
C ALA A 135 -14.88 -17.17 -10.23
N LEU A 136 -14.86 -17.67 -11.47
CA LEU A 136 -15.62 -17.09 -12.58
C LEU A 136 -17.15 -17.18 -12.36
N ALA A 137 -17.64 -18.24 -11.74
CA ALA A 137 -19.06 -18.44 -11.48
C ALA A 137 -19.63 -17.46 -10.43
N ASN A 138 -18.79 -16.85 -9.58
CA ASN A 138 -19.25 -15.89 -8.57
C ASN A 138 -18.78 -14.43 -8.80
N LEU A 139 -18.44 -14.09 -10.04
CA LEU A 139 -18.10 -12.71 -10.42
C LEU A 139 -19.25 -11.75 -10.06
N SER A 140 -18.94 -10.73 -9.24
CA SER A 140 -19.92 -9.72 -8.80
C SER A 140 -19.23 -8.36 -8.66
N GLU A 141 -19.96 -7.28 -8.92
CA GLU A 141 -19.53 -5.91 -8.71
C GLU A 141 -19.38 -5.58 -7.21
N ASP A 142 -20.09 -6.30 -6.33
CA ASP A 142 -20.12 -6.09 -4.87
C ASP A 142 -19.01 -6.84 -4.12
N ASN A 143 -18.17 -7.63 -4.79
CA ASN A 143 -17.18 -8.49 -4.13
C ASN A 143 -15.89 -7.78 -3.66
N TRP A 144 -15.83 -6.45 -3.63
CA TRP A 144 -14.66 -5.71 -3.17
C TRP A 144 -14.21 -6.09 -1.76
N LEU A 145 -15.14 -6.18 -0.81
CA LEU A 145 -14.82 -6.59 0.56
C LEU A 145 -14.34 -8.04 0.63
N GLY A 146 -14.96 -8.93 -0.15
CA GLY A 146 -14.53 -10.33 -0.25
C GLY A 146 -13.11 -10.44 -0.83
N ALA A 147 -12.77 -9.64 -1.83
CA ALA A 147 -11.43 -9.56 -2.39
C ALA A 147 -10.41 -9.04 -1.37
N ALA A 148 -10.76 -7.99 -0.60
CA ALA A 148 -9.91 -7.47 0.46
C ALA A 148 -9.57 -8.54 1.50
N HIS A 149 -10.52 -9.41 1.86
CA HIS A 149 -10.26 -10.57 2.71
C HIS A 149 -9.41 -11.65 2.03
N SER A 150 -9.66 -11.93 0.75
CA SER A 150 -9.02 -13.03 0.01
C SER A 150 -7.52 -12.78 -0.20
N ILE A 151 -7.10 -11.51 -0.32
CA ILE A 151 -5.69 -11.13 -0.56
C ILE A 151 -4.85 -10.99 0.71
N MET A 152 -5.43 -11.11 1.91
CA MET A 152 -4.74 -11.03 3.20
C MET A 152 -3.72 -12.16 3.37
N THR A 153 -2.66 -11.91 4.15
CA THR A 153 -1.68 -12.93 4.59
C THR A 153 -1.59 -12.93 6.11
N THR A 154 -0.72 -12.12 6.70
CA THR A 154 -0.58 -11.88 8.14
C THR A 154 -1.48 -10.74 8.63
N ASP A 155 -2.18 -10.10 7.73
CA ASP A 155 -3.16 -9.06 8.01
C ASP A 155 -4.21 -9.53 9.02
N THR A 156 -4.59 -8.68 9.98
CA THR A 156 -5.64 -8.99 10.96
C THR A 156 -7.01 -8.44 10.58
N THR A 157 -7.04 -7.51 9.60
CA THR A 157 -8.26 -6.90 9.08
C THR A 157 -8.14 -6.62 7.58
N PRO A 158 -9.24 -6.75 6.81
CA PRO A 158 -9.26 -6.34 5.41
C PRO A 158 -9.09 -4.82 5.29
N LYS A 159 -8.45 -4.36 4.22
CA LYS A 159 -8.16 -2.95 3.98
C LYS A 159 -8.83 -2.50 2.71
N GLY A 160 -9.69 -1.51 2.82
CA GLY A 160 -10.39 -0.94 1.69
C GLY A 160 -10.96 0.44 2.01
N HIS A 161 -11.13 1.23 0.97
CA HIS A 161 -11.78 2.54 1.03
C HIS A 161 -12.46 2.89 -0.29
N SER A 162 -13.55 3.65 -0.20
CA SER A 162 -14.27 4.16 -1.37
C SER A 162 -14.60 5.62 -1.20
N GLU A 163 -14.48 6.38 -2.30
CA GLU A 163 -14.99 7.74 -2.40
C GLU A 163 -15.91 7.87 -3.62
N GLN A 164 -16.88 8.75 -3.51
CA GLN A 164 -17.70 9.20 -4.63
C GLN A 164 -17.60 10.71 -4.73
N VAL A 165 -17.36 11.20 -5.93
CA VAL A 165 -17.30 12.63 -6.22
C VAL A 165 -18.31 12.96 -7.31
N THR A 166 -19.13 14.00 -7.08
CA THR A 166 -20.13 14.47 -8.05
C THR A 166 -19.71 15.83 -8.60
N ILE A 167 -19.59 15.91 -9.93
CA ILE A 167 -19.22 17.11 -10.67
C ILE A 167 -20.21 17.24 -11.81
N ASP A 168 -20.83 18.40 -11.98
CA ASP A 168 -21.81 18.67 -13.05
C ASP A 168 -22.90 17.58 -13.19
N ALA A 169 -23.45 17.12 -12.05
CA ALA A 169 -24.42 16.03 -11.93
C ALA A 169 -23.92 14.63 -12.36
N ILE A 170 -22.63 14.46 -12.64
CA ILE A 170 -21.99 13.18 -12.92
C ILE A 170 -21.32 12.69 -11.65
N THR A 171 -21.65 11.48 -11.19
CA THR A 171 -21.02 10.87 -10.01
C THR A 171 -20.00 9.83 -10.45
N TYR A 172 -18.76 10.04 -10.07
CA TYR A 172 -17.64 9.11 -10.24
C TYR A 172 -17.41 8.34 -8.95
N THR A 173 -17.07 7.08 -9.09
CA THR A 173 -16.72 6.20 -7.96
C THR A 173 -15.26 5.81 -8.05
N VAL A 174 -14.57 5.88 -6.91
CA VAL A 174 -13.21 5.35 -6.72
C VAL A 174 -13.26 4.35 -5.58
N THR A 175 -12.81 3.13 -5.81
CA THR A 175 -12.71 2.09 -4.78
C THR A 175 -11.34 1.43 -4.83
N GLY A 176 -10.74 1.26 -3.66
CA GLY A 176 -9.45 0.60 -3.53
C GLY A 176 -9.42 -0.38 -2.39
N ILE A 177 -8.64 -1.44 -2.58
CA ILE A 177 -8.28 -2.42 -1.57
C ILE A 177 -6.78 -2.64 -1.56
N SER A 178 -6.24 -3.02 -0.41
CA SER A 178 -4.84 -3.38 -0.27
C SER A 178 -4.64 -4.48 0.76
N LYS A 179 -3.47 -5.12 0.72
CA LYS A 179 -3.00 -6.04 1.75
C LYS A 179 -1.57 -5.71 2.15
N GLY A 180 -1.22 -6.05 3.36
CA GLY A 180 0.11 -5.94 3.93
C GLY A 180 0.06 -5.62 5.41
N ALA A 181 0.99 -6.20 6.18
CA ALA A 181 1.18 -5.99 7.61
C ALA A 181 2.65 -6.09 8.03
N GLY A 182 3.46 -6.86 7.30
CA GLY A 182 4.92 -6.97 7.44
C GLY A 182 5.62 -6.93 6.09
N MET A 183 6.95 -6.77 6.09
CA MET A 183 7.80 -6.52 4.93
C MET A 183 7.29 -5.26 4.19
N ILE A 184 7.15 -4.14 4.91
CA ILE A 184 6.55 -2.89 4.42
C ILE A 184 7.57 -1.76 4.47
N ARG A 185 8.18 -1.49 3.34
CA ARG A 185 8.88 -0.26 2.95
C ARG A 185 8.74 -0.06 1.45
N PRO A 186 7.66 0.55 1.00
CA PRO A 186 7.47 0.78 -0.42
C PRO A 186 8.56 1.70 -0.99
N ASN A 187 9.28 1.15 -1.97
CA ASN A 187 10.10 1.93 -2.90
C ASN A 187 9.56 1.64 -4.28
N MET A 188 8.46 2.33 -4.64
CA MET A 188 7.59 2.05 -5.79
C MET A 188 6.72 0.78 -5.64
N ALA A 189 6.29 0.43 -4.45
CA ALA A 189 5.23 -0.47 -3.98
C ALA A 189 5.72 -1.60 -3.05
N THR A 190 5.24 -1.67 -1.79
CA THR A 190 5.49 -2.80 -0.85
C THR A 190 4.17 -3.38 -0.35
N MET A 191 3.32 -3.85 -1.26
CA MET A 191 2.02 -4.44 -0.93
C MET A 191 1.33 -4.88 -2.23
N LEU A 192 0.16 -5.49 -2.16
CA LEU A 192 -0.74 -5.55 -3.30
C LEU A 192 -1.84 -4.50 -3.09
N GLY A 193 -1.94 -3.57 -4.02
CA GLY A 193 -2.98 -2.55 -4.07
C GLY A 193 -3.73 -2.61 -5.39
N PHE A 194 -5.06 -2.63 -5.30
CA PHE A 194 -5.95 -2.61 -6.45
C PHE A 194 -6.93 -1.47 -6.27
N VAL A 195 -6.82 -0.47 -7.14
CA VAL A 195 -7.69 0.71 -7.13
C VAL A 195 -8.36 0.82 -8.49
N ALA A 196 -9.64 1.11 -8.50
CA ALA A 196 -10.39 1.32 -9.73
C ALA A 196 -11.28 2.56 -9.64
N THR A 197 -11.51 3.18 -10.79
CA THR A 197 -12.52 4.22 -10.99
C THR A 197 -13.36 3.93 -12.23
N ASP A 198 -14.60 4.36 -12.22
CA ASP A 198 -15.47 4.30 -13.40
C ASP A 198 -15.27 5.50 -14.34
N ALA A 199 -14.44 6.47 -13.99
CA ALA A 199 -14.05 7.59 -14.85
C ALA A 199 -13.32 7.11 -16.11
N ASN A 200 -13.47 7.91 -17.18
CA ASN A 200 -12.79 7.68 -18.45
C ASN A 200 -11.52 8.53 -18.49
N ILE A 201 -10.36 7.91 -18.25
CA ILE A 201 -9.06 8.58 -18.16
C ILE A 201 -8.12 8.02 -19.22
N GLU A 202 -7.46 8.91 -19.97
CA GLU A 202 -6.46 8.54 -20.98
C GLU A 202 -5.31 7.75 -20.34
N LYS A 203 -4.73 6.77 -21.06
CA LYS A 203 -3.78 5.79 -20.52
C LYS A 203 -2.50 6.41 -19.96
N SER A 204 -1.91 7.39 -20.64
CA SER A 204 -0.67 8.04 -20.18
C SER A 204 -0.94 8.93 -18.96
N LEU A 205 -2.08 9.62 -18.95
CA LEU A 205 -2.50 10.42 -17.82
C LEU A 205 -2.80 9.52 -16.59
N LEU A 206 -3.43 8.36 -16.80
CA LEU A 206 -3.68 7.39 -15.74
C LEU A 206 -2.38 6.88 -15.11
N GLN A 207 -1.34 6.64 -15.91
CA GLN A 207 -0.03 6.23 -15.41
C GLN A 207 0.64 7.35 -14.58
N ASN A 208 0.50 8.61 -15.00
CA ASN A 208 1.01 9.76 -14.25
C ASN A 208 0.28 9.90 -12.91
N ILE A 209 -1.05 9.83 -12.92
CA ILE A 209 -1.88 9.84 -11.70
C ILE A 209 -1.44 8.73 -10.74
N LEU A 210 -1.27 7.49 -11.23
CA LEU A 210 -0.81 6.39 -10.39
C LEU A 210 0.56 6.65 -9.78
N THR A 211 1.51 7.11 -10.57
CA THR A 211 2.88 7.39 -10.10
C THR A 211 2.88 8.46 -9.02
N ASP A 212 2.17 9.55 -9.24
CA ASP A 212 2.06 10.65 -8.29
C ASP A 212 1.37 10.23 -6.99
N THR A 213 0.22 9.57 -7.09
CA THR A 213 -0.57 9.18 -5.91
C THR A 213 0.10 8.07 -5.10
N VAL A 214 0.82 7.14 -5.72
CA VAL A 214 1.67 6.16 -5.02
C VAL A 214 2.80 6.86 -4.26
N ASN A 215 3.42 7.88 -4.83
CA ASN A 215 4.46 8.66 -4.16
C ASN A 215 3.96 9.43 -2.94
N GLN A 216 2.69 9.79 -2.90
CA GLN A 216 2.06 10.49 -1.77
C GLN A 216 1.42 9.55 -0.74
N SER A 217 1.27 8.27 -1.06
CA SER A 217 0.55 7.29 -0.25
C SER A 217 1.43 6.09 0.15
N PHE A 218 1.48 5.07 -0.69
CA PHE A 218 2.22 3.84 -0.41
C PHE A 218 3.72 4.05 -0.27
N ASN A 219 4.32 4.98 -1.04
CA ASN A 219 5.72 5.36 -0.87
C ASN A 219 5.95 6.32 0.31
N ARG A 220 5.01 6.42 1.23
CA ARG A 220 5.11 7.21 2.48
C ARG A 220 4.73 6.40 3.72
N ILE A 221 4.75 5.06 3.61
CA ILE A 221 4.53 4.18 4.75
C ILE A 221 5.74 3.28 4.99
N THR A 222 5.91 2.80 6.22
CA THR A 222 6.83 1.70 6.56
C THR A 222 6.40 1.00 7.84
N VAL A 223 6.61 -0.31 7.92
CA VAL A 223 6.46 -1.10 9.16
C VAL A 223 7.83 -1.49 9.71
N ASP A 224 8.66 -2.13 8.90
CA ASP A 224 9.93 -2.76 9.30
C ASP A 224 11.15 -2.36 8.46
N GLY A 225 10.95 -1.57 7.42
CA GLY A 225 12.04 -1.12 6.56
C GLY A 225 12.41 -2.08 5.43
N ASP A 226 11.71 -3.21 5.28
CA ASP A 226 12.00 -4.23 4.28
C ASP A 226 11.14 -4.07 3.03
N THR A 227 11.77 -4.09 1.84
CA THR A 227 11.09 -4.01 0.55
C THR A 227 10.79 -5.41 0.02
N SER A 228 9.52 -5.69 -0.25
CA SER A 228 9.07 -6.99 -0.73
C SER A 228 9.47 -7.28 -2.19
N THR A 229 9.45 -8.55 -2.53
CA THR A 229 9.71 -9.07 -3.88
C THR A 229 8.50 -8.98 -4.82
N ASN A 230 7.28 -8.79 -4.27
CA ASN A 230 6.01 -8.97 -4.98
C ASN A 230 5.18 -7.72 -5.17
N ASP A 231 5.61 -6.59 -4.66
CA ASP A 231 4.79 -5.40 -4.54
C ASP A 231 4.31 -4.86 -5.87
N CYS A 232 3.01 -4.61 -5.94
CA CYS A 232 2.36 -4.02 -7.10
C CYS A 232 1.19 -3.13 -6.66
N CYS A 233 1.06 -1.96 -7.30
CA CYS A 233 -0.15 -1.16 -7.25
C CYS A 233 -0.72 -1.02 -8.66
N THR A 234 -2.00 -1.34 -8.80
CA THR A 234 -2.74 -1.28 -10.07
C THR A 234 -3.86 -0.26 -9.95
N LEU A 235 -3.92 0.67 -10.90
CA LEU A 235 -5.02 1.63 -11.06
C LEU A 235 -5.74 1.37 -12.37
N ILE A 236 -7.06 1.18 -12.30
CA ILE A 236 -7.92 0.88 -13.45
C ILE A 236 -8.92 2.02 -13.63
N ALA A 237 -9.01 2.54 -14.85
CA ALA A 237 -10.04 3.48 -15.26
C ALA A 237 -10.94 2.79 -16.29
N THR A 238 -12.19 2.49 -15.93
CA THR A 238 -13.06 1.65 -16.76
C THR A 238 -13.75 2.41 -17.89
N GLY A 239 -13.78 3.74 -17.83
CA GLY A 239 -14.40 4.58 -18.86
C GLY A 239 -15.92 4.49 -18.93
N GLN A 240 -16.57 4.03 -17.87
CA GLN A 240 -18.03 3.82 -17.86
C GLN A 240 -18.82 5.06 -17.48
N VAL A 241 -18.15 6.11 -17.01
CA VAL A 241 -18.78 7.35 -16.55
C VAL A 241 -18.00 8.56 -17.07
N GLY A 242 -18.74 9.54 -17.59
CA GLY A 242 -18.19 10.82 -18.06
C GLY A 242 -17.47 10.77 -19.40
N GLU A 243 -17.02 11.93 -19.82
CA GLU A 243 -16.22 12.10 -21.02
C GLU A 243 -14.74 11.73 -20.74
N MET A 244 -13.95 11.59 -21.83
CA MET A 244 -12.52 11.29 -21.73
C MET A 244 -11.77 12.45 -21.06
N ILE A 245 -11.08 12.15 -19.97
CA ILE A 245 -10.15 13.05 -19.29
C ILE A 245 -8.77 12.77 -19.87
N ASP A 246 -8.29 13.65 -20.71
CA ASP A 246 -7.04 13.49 -21.49
C ASP A 246 -5.90 14.41 -21.01
N SER A 247 -6.19 15.34 -20.11
CA SER A 247 -5.21 16.28 -19.58
C SER A 247 -5.57 16.80 -18.19
N GLU A 248 -4.57 17.34 -17.50
CA GLU A 248 -4.72 17.97 -16.16
C GLU A 248 -5.60 19.23 -16.21
N ASN A 249 -5.80 19.83 -17.40
CA ASN A 249 -6.67 20.99 -17.58
C ASN A 249 -8.16 20.62 -17.73
N HIS A 250 -8.48 19.33 -17.81
CA HIS A 250 -9.89 18.91 -17.88
C HIS A 250 -10.64 19.31 -16.60
N PRO A 251 -11.86 19.89 -16.69
CA PRO A 251 -12.60 20.40 -15.52
C PRO A 251 -12.77 19.39 -14.39
N HIS A 252 -12.90 18.11 -14.71
CA HIS A 252 -13.11 17.05 -13.73
C HIS A 252 -11.80 16.44 -13.18
N TYR A 253 -10.63 16.74 -13.80
CA TYR A 253 -9.37 16.10 -13.45
C TYR A 253 -9.02 16.22 -11.97
N GLN A 254 -8.99 17.45 -11.45
CA GLN A 254 -8.51 17.72 -10.09
C GLN A 254 -9.32 16.98 -9.01
N ALA A 255 -10.65 16.92 -9.18
CA ALA A 255 -11.52 16.27 -8.20
C ALA A 255 -11.36 14.73 -8.24
N ILE A 256 -11.23 14.15 -9.43
CA ILE A 256 -11.00 12.69 -9.58
C ILE A 256 -9.61 12.31 -9.11
N TYR A 257 -8.59 13.09 -9.46
CA TYR A 257 -7.23 12.93 -8.93
C TYR A 257 -7.23 12.91 -7.40
N GLN A 258 -7.90 13.90 -6.77
CA GLN A 258 -7.96 13.99 -5.31
C GLN A 258 -8.69 12.79 -4.69
N ALA A 259 -9.78 12.31 -5.28
CA ALA A 259 -10.49 11.13 -4.82
C ALA A 259 -9.61 9.86 -4.90
N ILE A 260 -8.86 9.68 -6.00
CA ILE A 260 -7.89 8.58 -6.14
C ILE A 260 -6.81 8.69 -5.06
N ASN A 261 -6.24 9.88 -4.86
CA ASN A 261 -5.20 10.12 -3.87
C ASN A 261 -5.68 9.84 -2.44
N ASN A 262 -6.88 10.31 -2.08
CA ASN A 262 -7.49 10.07 -0.78
C ASN A 262 -7.69 8.57 -0.51
N VAL A 263 -8.23 7.83 -1.49
CA VAL A 263 -8.40 6.38 -1.40
C VAL A 263 -7.06 5.70 -1.16
N MET A 264 -6.03 6.05 -1.93
CA MET A 264 -4.69 5.48 -1.80
C MET A 264 -4.03 5.80 -0.46
N ILE A 265 -4.09 7.05 0.00
CA ILE A 265 -3.58 7.45 1.31
C ILE A 265 -4.28 6.67 2.42
N ARG A 266 -5.62 6.56 2.35
CA ARG A 266 -6.38 5.86 3.37
C ARG A 266 -6.01 4.38 3.46
N ILE A 267 -5.98 3.67 2.33
CA ILE A 267 -5.62 2.24 2.35
C ILE A 267 -4.14 2.00 2.69
N ALA A 268 -3.23 2.93 2.37
CA ALA A 268 -1.84 2.90 2.81
C ALA A 268 -1.72 3.06 4.35
N GLN A 269 -2.43 4.00 4.94
CA GLN A 269 -2.48 4.15 6.40
C GLN A 269 -3.07 2.93 7.11
N LEU A 270 -4.07 2.25 6.49
CA LEU A 270 -4.64 1.02 7.03
C LEU A 270 -3.61 -0.10 7.12
N ILE A 271 -2.64 -0.18 6.19
CA ILE A 271 -1.52 -1.13 6.25
C ILE A 271 -0.68 -0.89 7.51
N VAL A 272 -0.31 0.35 7.78
CA VAL A 272 0.51 0.70 8.96
C VAL A 272 -0.24 0.47 10.27
N ARG A 273 -1.53 0.80 10.30
CA ARG A 273 -2.40 0.57 11.47
C ARG A 273 -2.52 -0.90 11.83
N ASP A 274 -2.49 -1.77 10.83
CA ASP A 274 -2.53 -3.23 10.97
C ASP A 274 -1.13 -3.85 10.87
N GLY A 275 -0.07 -3.06 11.04
CA GLY A 275 1.32 -3.55 11.05
C GLY A 275 1.52 -4.66 12.08
N GLU A 276 2.34 -5.65 11.74
CA GLU A 276 2.60 -6.81 12.60
C GLU A 276 3.04 -6.38 14.00
N GLY A 277 2.22 -6.70 15.00
CA GLY A 277 2.48 -6.33 16.41
C GLY A 277 2.33 -4.84 16.73
N ALA A 278 1.81 -4.01 15.85
CA ALA A 278 1.65 -2.58 16.08
C ALA A 278 0.69 -2.29 17.25
N THR A 279 1.10 -1.37 18.12
CA THR A 279 0.27 -0.83 19.21
C THR A 279 0.05 0.67 19.08
N LYS A 280 0.84 1.34 18.23
CA LYS A 280 0.74 2.78 17.95
C LYS A 280 0.87 3.06 16.46
N PHE A 281 0.07 4.01 15.98
CA PHE A 281 0.22 4.61 14.66
C PHE A 281 1.00 5.92 14.79
N ILE A 282 2.10 6.04 14.08
CA ILE A 282 3.04 7.15 14.21
C ILE A 282 3.11 7.90 12.88
N THR A 283 2.82 9.19 12.92
CA THR A 283 3.04 10.11 11.80
C THR A 283 4.35 10.85 12.02
N VAL A 284 5.33 10.68 11.14
CA VAL A 284 6.58 11.45 11.16
C VAL A 284 6.48 12.56 10.12
N LYS A 285 6.21 13.78 10.57
CA LYS A 285 6.10 14.96 9.73
C LYS A 285 7.37 15.80 9.85
N VAL A 286 8.01 16.07 8.72
CA VAL A 286 9.19 16.94 8.64
C VAL A 286 8.85 18.17 7.82
N THR A 287 9.16 19.35 8.35
CA THR A 287 8.88 20.65 7.72
C THR A 287 10.10 21.54 7.73
N GLY A 288 10.11 22.54 6.86
CA GLY A 288 11.20 23.51 6.82
C GLY A 288 12.49 22.99 6.18
N GLY A 289 12.42 21.97 5.34
CA GLY A 289 13.52 21.51 4.52
C GLY A 289 13.72 22.34 3.25
N GLU A 290 14.84 22.16 2.58
CA GLU A 290 15.11 22.78 1.27
C GLU A 290 14.34 22.06 0.15
N THR A 291 14.22 20.72 0.26
CA THR A 291 13.45 19.89 -0.68
C THR A 291 12.58 18.87 0.05
N ALA A 292 11.57 18.36 -0.64
CA ALA A 292 10.69 17.29 -0.11
C ALA A 292 11.48 16.00 0.12
N GLU A 293 12.44 15.67 -0.77
CA GLU A 293 13.31 14.50 -0.65
C GLU A 293 14.17 14.54 0.62
N GLU A 294 14.69 15.71 0.97
CA GLU A 294 15.43 15.91 2.23
C GLU A 294 14.52 15.63 3.44
N CYS A 295 13.29 16.16 3.41
CA CYS A 295 12.31 15.90 4.47
C CYS A 295 11.91 14.42 4.55
N ALA A 296 11.64 13.78 3.42
CA ALA A 296 11.34 12.36 3.35
C ALA A 296 12.48 11.51 3.91
N LYS A 297 13.73 11.83 3.55
CA LYS A 297 14.92 11.10 4.03
C LYS A 297 15.04 11.14 5.55
N ILE A 298 14.86 12.31 6.14
CA ILE A 298 14.85 12.47 7.61
C ILE A 298 13.68 11.70 8.23
N ALA A 299 12.48 11.83 7.66
CA ALA A 299 11.28 11.13 8.16
C ALA A 299 11.48 9.62 8.16
N TYR A 300 12.06 9.05 7.09
CA TYR A 300 12.36 7.62 7.01
C TYR A 300 13.43 7.17 8.01
N GLU A 301 14.49 7.95 8.25
CA GLU A 301 15.49 7.61 9.25
C GLU A 301 14.91 7.53 10.68
N VAL A 302 13.95 8.38 10.99
CA VAL A 302 13.21 8.32 12.25
C VAL A 302 12.26 7.13 12.26
N ALA A 303 11.47 6.94 11.19
CA ALA A 303 10.48 5.86 11.07
C ALA A 303 11.11 4.45 11.08
N HIS A 304 12.33 4.29 10.58
CA HIS A 304 13.07 3.02 10.55
C HIS A 304 13.92 2.77 11.80
N SER A 305 14.09 3.77 12.70
CA SER A 305 14.95 3.61 13.85
C SER A 305 14.36 2.61 14.88
N PRO A 306 14.95 1.43 15.08
CA PRO A 306 14.47 0.50 16.11
C PRO A 306 14.44 1.14 17.51
N LEU A 307 15.40 2.03 17.82
CA LEU A 307 15.44 2.73 19.10
C LEU A 307 14.26 3.70 19.26
N VAL A 308 13.86 4.40 18.21
CA VAL A 308 12.65 5.26 18.23
C VAL A 308 11.40 4.38 18.37
N LYS A 309 11.26 3.37 17.52
CA LYS A 309 10.08 2.49 17.51
C LYS A 309 9.87 1.77 18.84
N THR A 310 10.94 1.28 19.48
CA THR A 310 10.85 0.64 20.81
C THR A 310 10.57 1.64 21.94
N ALA A 311 11.02 2.89 21.83
CA ALA A 311 10.64 3.94 22.78
C ALA A 311 9.12 4.23 22.70
N PHE A 312 8.57 4.30 21.50
CA PHE A 312 7.13 4.47 21.30
C PHE A 312 6.34 3.27 21.86
N PHE A 313 6.78 2.05 21.66
CA PHE A 313 6.19 0.87 22.29
C PHE A 313 6.19 0.95 23.81
N ALA A 314 7.31 1.39 24.40
CA ALA A 314 7.44 1.57 25.85
C ALA A 314 6.70 2.81 26.38
N SER A 315 6.09 3.63 25.52
CA SER A 315 5.51 4.94 25.85
C SER A 315 6.52 5.88 26.51
N ASP A 316 7.80 5.84 26.05
CA ASP A 316 8.90 6.69 26.48
C ASP A 316 9.07 7.87 25.51
N PRO A 317 8.87 9.14 25.92
CA PRO A 317 9.02 10.34 25.07
C PRO A 317 10.49 10.65 24.79
N ASN A 318 11.23 9.70 24.25
CA ASN A 318 12.68 9.73 24.09
C ASN A 318 13.12 10.63 22.92
N TRP A 319 13.08 11.94 23.14
CA TRP A 319 13.49 12.92 22.12
C TRP A 319 14.97 12.79 21.71
N GLY A 320 15.84 12.29 22.59
CA GLY A 320 17.24 12.04 22.26
C GLY A 320 17.41 11.01 21.16
N ARG A 321 16.61 9.91 21.17
CA ARG A 321 16.60 8.91 20.10
C ARG A 321 16.05 9.49 18.79
N ILE A 322 15.05 10.38 18.85
CA ILE A 322 14.53 11.07 17.68
C ILE A 322 15.61 11.94 17.05
N LEU A 323 16.29 12.80 17.84
CA LEU A 323 17.37 13.65 17.34
C LEU A 323 18.57 12.85 16.79
N ALA A 324 18.93 11.74 17.43
CA ALA A 324 19.96 10.84 16.91
C ALA A 324 19.59 10.28 15.53
N ALA A 325 18.32 9.91 15.32
CA ALA A 325 17.83 9.46 14.02
C ALA A 325 17.81 10.58 12.97
N VAL A 326 17.41 11.79 13.35
CA VAL A 326 17.48 12.99 12.49
C VAL A 326 18.93 13.27 12.07
N GLY A 327 19.86 13.22 13.01
CA GLY A 327 21.27 13.55 12.77
C GLY A 327 22.00 12.56 11.83
N LYS A 328 21.59 11.28 11.80
CA LYS A 328 22.19 10.26 10.93
C LYS A 328 21.63 10.26 9.49
N ALA A 329 20.64 11.08 9.18
CA ALA A 329 19.97 11.08 7.88
C ALA A 329 20.87 11.52 6.71
N GLY A 330 22.10 12.00 6.97
CA GLY A 330 23.02 12.46 5.93
C GLY A 330 22.51 13.72 5.19
N VAL A 331 21.74 14.54 5.90
CA VAL A 331 21.28 15.86 5.49
C VAL A 331 22.02 16.91 6.33
N MET A 332 22.46 18.00 5.69
CA MET A 332 23.11 19.10 6.40
C MET A 332 22.07 19.78 7.31
N LEU A 333 22.39 19.91 8.59
CA LEU A 333 21.49 20.48 9.59
C LEU A 333 22.17 21.61 10.37
N ASP A 334 21.42 22.65 10.69
CA ASP A 334 21.76 23.62 11.73
C ASP A 334 21.01 23.22 13.00
N GLN A 335 21.70 22.60 13.94
CA GLN A 335 21.12 22.10 15.19
C GLN A 335 20.36 23.19 15.94
N SER A 336 20.85 24.47 15.87
CA SER A 336 20.21 25.59 16.57
C SER A 336 18.84 25.97 16.01
N LYS A 337 18.44 25.41 14.86
CA LYS A 337 17.14 25.65 14.23
C LYS A 337 16.20 24.45 14.35
N VAL A 338 16.73 23.28 14.72
CA VAL A 338 15.91 22.06 14.81
C VAL A 338 15.01 22.13 16.03
N ALA A 339 13.74 21.83 15.80
CA ALA A 339 12.74 21.68 16.85
C ALA A 339 11.93 20.39 16.64
N VAL A 340 11.48 19.76 17.73
CA VAL A 340 10.69 18.54 17.71
C VAL A 340 9.50 18.68 18.65
N SER A 341 8.34 18.28 18.18
CA SER A 341 7.11 18.14 18.98
C SER A 341 6.54 16.73 18.89
N LEU A 342 5.88 16.30 19.95
CA LEU A 342 4.98 15.15 19.96
C LEU A 342 3.56 15.69 20.06
N ASP A 343 2.77 15.55 19.01
CA ASP A 343 1.48 16.22 18.83
C ASP A 343 1.62 17.74 19.13
N ASP A 344 0.92 18.20 20.18
CA ASP A 344 0.91 19.60 20.65
C ASP A 344 2.01 19.93 21.67
N VAL A 345 2.83 18.95 22.08
CA VAL A 345 3.87 19.13 23.11
C VAL A 345 5.25 19.33 22.47
N ARG A 346 5.79 20.54 22.56
CA ARG A 346 7.17 20.83 22.18
C ARG A 346 8.13 20.16 23.16
N ILE A 347 8.97 19.22 22.66
CA ILE A 347 9.92 18.48 23.48
C ILE A 347 11.36 18.93 23.27
N CYS A 348 11.68 19.45 22.09
CA CYS A 348 13.00 19.97 21.77
C CYS A 348 12.86 21.28 21.00
N GLU A 349 13.70 22.24 21.30
CA GLU A 349 13.88 23.47 20.53
C GLU A 349 15.35 23.88 20.50
N ARG A 350 15.78 24.46 19.38
CA ARG A 350 17.18 24.91 19.19
C ARG A 350 18.20 23.81 19.49
N GLY A 351 17.83 22.55 19.14
CA GLY A 351 18.68 21.38 19.38
C GLY A 351 18.82 20.91 20.83
N GLY A 352 18.05 21.49 21.76
CA GLY A 352 18.05 21.15 23.19
C GLY A 352 16.65 20.94 23.74
N LEU A 353 16.55 20.66 25.05
CA LEU A 353 15.27 20.48 25.72
C LEU A 353 14.47 21.77 25.65
N ALA A 354 13.18 21.71 25.29
CA ALA A 354 12.30 22.84 25.27
C ALA A 354 12.04 23.38 26.69
N GLN A 355 11.99 24.72 26.85
CA GLN A 355 11.93 25.39 28.17
C GLN A 355 10.68 24.95 28.97
N ASP A 356 9.54 24.79 28.28
CA ASP A 356 8.26 24.47 28.93
C ASP A 356 7.94 22.97 28.93
N TYR A 357 8.92 22.14 28.55
CA TYR A 357 8.73 20.69 28.56
C TYR A 357 8.80 20.12 29.97
N THR A 358 7.91 19.20 30.24
CA THR A 358 7.97 18.32 31.42
C THR A 358 7.75 16.87 31.00
N GLU A 359 8.42 15.94 31.68
CA GLU A 359 8.28 14.51 31.43
C GLU A 359 6.83 14.03 31.53
N ALA A 360 6.06 14.58 32.44
CA ALA A 360 4.64 14.28 32.60
C ALA A 360 3.81 14.63 31.36
N ARG A 361 4.09 15.76 30.70
CA ARG A 361 3.41 16.15 29.45
C ARG A 361 3.78 15.22 28.30
N GLY A 362 5.06 14.89 28.17
CA GLY A 362 5.53 13.95 27.15
C GLY A 362 4.91 12.56 27.34
N SER A 363 4.93 12.05 28.56
CA SER A 363 4.36 10.74 28.91
C SER A 363 2.86 10.66 28.65
N GLU A 364 2.11 11.77 28.82
CA GLU A 364 0.68 11.79 28.53
C GLU A 364 0.38 11.65 27.03
N VAL A 365 1.18 12.33 26.17
CA VAL A 365 1.09 12.14 24.71
C VAL A 365 1.41 10.69 24.33
N MET A 366 2.48 10.13 24.92
CA MET A 366 2.94 8.77 24.58
C MET A 366 1.95 7.64 24.95
N LYS A 367 0.92 7.92 25.75
CA LYS A 367 -0.18 6.96 26.02
C LYS A 367 -1.19 6.86 24.87
N ARG A 368 -1.23 7.85 23.99
CA ARG A 368 -2.19 7.88 22.86
C ARG A 368 -1.86 6.75 21.88
N PRO A 369 -2.86 6.15 21.22
CA PRO A 369 -2.63 5.16 20.17
C PRO A 369 -2.11 5.78 18.86
N GLU A 370 -2.36 7.07 18.64
CA GLU A 370 -1.94 7.83 17.46
C GLU A 370 -1.13 9.04 17.90
N ILE A 371 0.07 9.18 17.34
CA ILE A 371 1.03 10.23 17.75
C ILE A 371 1.73 10.79 16.51
N THR A 372 1.84 12.12 16.45
CA THR A 372 2.63 12.80 15.42
C THR A 372 3.97 13.25 16.00
N ILE A 373 5.07 12.83 15.38
CA ILE A 373 6.40 13.40 15.57
C ILE A 373 6.51 14.52 14.53
N HIS A 374 6.52 15.77 14.97
CA HIS A 374 6.73 16.92 14.09
C HIS A 374 8.16 17.44 14.26
N ILE A 375 8.95 17.40 13.19
CA ILE A 375 10.34 17.84 13.12
C ILE A 375 10.40 19.09 12.24
N GLU A 376 10.89 20.19 12.79
CA GLU A 376 11.08 21.46 12.09
C GLU A 376 12.57 21.67 11.86
N LEU A 377 12.99 21.90 10.61
CA LEU A 377 14.41 22.03 10.24
C LEU A 377 14.88 23.47 10.14
N GLY A 378 13.98 24.42 9.88
CA GLY A 378 14.29 25.85 9.78
C GLY A 378 15.24 26.23 8.64
N ARG A 379 15.22 25.47 7.52
CA ARG A 379 16.12 25.64 6.38
C ARG A 379 15.40 26.14 5.12
N GLY A 380 14.12 25.84 4.96
CA GLY A 380 13.33 26.15 3.78
C GLY A 380 11.83 26.07 4.03
N GLN A 381 11.06 25.75 2.99
CA GLN A 381 9.59 25.66 3.03
C GLN A 381 9.07 24.26 2.67
N ALA A 382 9.95 23.36 2.25
CA ALA A 382 9.53 22.02 1.87
C ALA A 382 9.10 21.19 3.09
N SER A 383 8.25 20.20 2.82
CA SER A 383 7.78 19.29 3.85
C SER A 383 7.51 17.90 3.25
N ASP A 384 7.58 16.88 4.10
CA ASP A 384 7.12 15.53 3.76
C ASP A 384 6.64 14.81 5.02
N THR A 385 5.89 13.72 4.82
CA THR A 385 5.30 12.95 5.91
C THR A 385 5.42 11.46 5.63
N VAL A 386 5.89 10.69 6.62
CA VAL A 386 5.97 9.22 6.59
C VAL A 386 5.13 8.65 7.73
N TYR A 387 4.36 7.62 7.43
CA TYR A 387 3.56 6.90 8.42
C TYR A 387 4.25 5.59 8.81
N THR A 388 4.32 5.31 10.10
CA THR A 388 4.92 4.09 10.64
C THR A 388 4.18 3.63 11.91
N CYS A 389 4.63 2.53 12.49
CA CYS A 389 4.16 2.01 13.76
C CYS A 389 5.33 1.80 14.73
N ASP A 390 5.03 1.52 15.98
CA ASP A 390 6.01 1.10 16.98
C ASP A 390 6.57 -0.31 16.68
N LEU A 391 7.53 -0.77 17.48
CA LEU A 391 8.14 -2.11 17.40
C LEU A 391 7.95 -2.83 18.73
N SER A 392 7.04 -3.81 18.73
CA SER A 392 6.66 -4.58 19.91
C SER A 392 7.31 -5.96 19.96
N TYR A 393 7.17 -6.68 21.07
CA TYR A 393 7.56 -8.08 21.18
C TYR A 393 6.78 -9.00 20.23
N GLU A 394 5.53 -8.68 19.93
CA GLU A 394 4.69 -9.48 19.02
C GLU A 394 5.24 -9.46 17.59
N TYR A 395 5.86 -8.37 17.13
CA TYR A 395 6.54 -8.36 15.83
C TYR A 395 7.58 -9.46 15.71
N VAL A 396 8.44 -9.60 16.73
CA VAL A 396 9.49 -10.65 16.77
C VAL A 396 8.86 -12.03 16.79
N LYS A 397 7.83 -12.24 17.61
CA LYS A 397 7.13 -13.52 17.71
C LYS A 397 6.47 -13.94 16.39
N ILE A 398 5.72 -13.05 15.76
CA ILE A 398 5.06 -13.32 14.47
C ILE A 398 6.08 -13.74 13.41
N ASN A 399 7.21 -13.01 13.32
CA ASN A 399 8.20 -13.27 12.29
C ASN A 399 9.11 -14.49 12.60
N ALA A 400 9.31 -14.84 13.88
CA ALA A 400 9.99 -16.07 14.27
C ALA A 400 9.20 -17.32 13.88
N ASP A 401 7.85 -17.25 13.92
CA ASP A 401 6.96 -18.39 13.67
C ASP A 401 6.36 -18.38 12.24
N TYR A 402 6.81 -17.48 11.35
CA TYR A 402 6.18 -17.21 10.04
C TYR A 402 6.02 -18.44 9.13
N ARG A 403 6.89 -19.45 9.25
CA ARG A 403 6.86 -20.67 8.43
C ARG A 403 6.17 -21.87 9.09
N SER A 404 5.83 -21.76 10.37
CA SER A 404 5.24 -22.86 11.16
C SER A 404 3.72 -22.99 10.98
#